data_429dacaefdd00af84011e8acc75dc36c
#
_entry.id   429dacaefdd00af84011e8acc75dc36c
#
_cell.length_a   1.000
_cell.length_b   1.000
_cell.length_c   1.000
_cell.angle_alpha   90.00
_cell.angle_beta   90.00
_cell.angle_gamma   90.00
#
_symmetry.space_group_name_H-M   'P 1'
#
loop_
_entity.id
_entity.type
_entity.pdbx_description
1 polymer ?
#
loop_
_entity_poly.entity_id
_entity_poly.type
_entity_poly.pdbx_seq_one_letter_code
_entity_poly.pdbx_strand_id
1 'polypeptide(L)'
;ALKVNSTGDCFVLDSARTLRYRGAVSDQFGFGYNLDEPRETYLRDAIDAVLEGEDVFYNATWAPGCLLEFEATEPKGDITWHNRVSRIVQDNCQECHRNGENGPFELMTYADVKANRTMVKRQVENRLMPPWFADPAHGDFINDRSLSDADRTALLSWIDNGCPEGDAKDAPVVKSWTKGWKIGQPDAVVGPAKAFNVPAKGTVKYQYVQVETNFDEDKWLQAMEIRPSAPQVVHHVLIFLKYPRNHPRAKEQPDDNGGLNGYFMGMVPGQGHIVFPEGMGKFLPKGATMVFQIHYTPTGEACEDKPELGMIFCKERPTHEVTTTGISNVFFNIPAGAENHEVKAIYVVRKKMRLLSLMPHMHLRGKAYKYVARLPDGTEQVLLDIPRYDFNWQLLYRYAEPKRLRAGETLRFIGWFDNSEDNPANPDPSRLVRWGPQTTDEMLLGYVEYVEVHESSADQGGAEPAVDGDSPADIPRAQRLLLTRAFEQLDSDRNGQLSYAEFARAGERFPRLQRFEARAQPVFQAADRDGNEQLDGDEFLEAGARLLERIRGN
;
A
#
# COMPACT_ATOMS: atom_id res chain seq x y z
N ALA A 1 7.00 -19.42 -20.25
CA ALA A 1 5.72 -20.13 -20.12
C ALA A 1 4.66 -19.14 -19.64
N LEU A 2 3.41 -19.28 -20.13
CA LEU A 2 2.32 -18.30 -19.91
C LEU A 2 1.74 -18.31 -18.48
N LYS A 3 2.21 -19.19 -17.59
CA LYS A 3 1.73 -19.34 -16.20
C LYS A 3 0.19 -19.35 -16.11
N VAL A 4 -0.44 -20.29 -16.81
CA VAL A 4 -1.89 -20.48 -16.77
C VAL A 4 -2.30 -20.85 -15.35
N ASN A 5 -3.27 -20.15 -14.78
CA ASN A 5 -3.71 -20.36 -13.38
C ASN A 5 -5.14 -20.93 -13.30
N SER A 6 -5.94 -20.72 -14.32
CA SER A 6 -7.35 -21.11 -14.36
C SER A 6 -7.74 -21.73 -15.69
N THR A 7 -8.74 -22.61 -15.66
CA THR A 7 -9.34 -23.15 -16.91
C THR A 7 -10.02 -22.09 -17.77
N GLY A 8 -10.30 -20.91 -17.24
CA GLY A 8 -10.88 -19.77 -17.94
C GLY A 8 -9.87 -18.75 -18.47
N ASP A 9 -8.56 -18.94 -18.25
CA ASP A 9 -7.53 -18.02 -18.69
C ASP A 9 -7.45 -17.93 -20.21
N CYS A 10 -7.57 -16.72 -20.75
CA CYS A 10 -7.30 -16.36 -22.14
C CYS A 10 -6.01 -15.56 -22.24
N PHE A 11 -5.34 -15.63 -23.40
CA PHE A 11 -4.09 -14.93 -23.65
C PHE A 11 -4.12 -14.29 -25.04
N VAL A 12 -3.75 -13.01 -25.12
CA VAL A 12 -3.55 -12.31 -26.41
C VAL A 12 -2.07 -11.96 -26.53
N LEU A 13 -1.47 -12.41 -27.63
CA LEU A 13 -0.09 -12.08 -27.97
C LEU A 13 -0.11 -11.28 -29.28
N ASP A 14 0.74 -10.25 -29.37
CA ASP A 14 0.95 -9.51 -30.60
C ASP A 14 1.81 -10.31 -31.63
N SER A 15 2.03 -9.73 -32.80
CA SER A 15 2.83 -10.34 -33.87
C SER A 15 4.29 -10.59 -33.48
N ALA A 16 4.82 -9.84 -32.48
CA ALA A 16 6.13 -10.04 -31.90
C ALA A 16 6.16 -11.11 -30.80
N ARG A 17 5.00 -11.76 -30.54
CA ARG A 17 4.78 -12.73 -29.46
C ARG A 17 4.93 -12.13 -28.05
N THR A 18 4.73 -10.83 -27.91
CA THR A 18 4.64 -10.17 -26.62
C THR A 18 3.23 -10.40 -26.07
N LEU A 19 3.16 -10.79 -24.80
CA LEU A 19 1.88 -10.97 -24.10
C LEU A 19 1.27 -9.58 -23.85
N ARG A 20 0.10 -9.33 -24.44
CA ARG A 20 -0.62 -8.06 -24.35
C ARG A 20 -1.83 -8.15 -23.42
N TYR A 21 -2.43 -9.34 -23.29
CA TYR A 21 -3.52 -9.60 -22.37
C TYR A 21 -3.47 -11.02 -21.82
N ARG A 22 -3.85 -11.17 -20.55
CA ARG A 22 -4.21 -12.46 -19.94
C ARG A 22 -5.39 -12.29 -19.01
N GLY A 23 -6.29 -13.27 -18.94
CA GLY A 23 -7.39 -13.27 -17.98
C GLY A 23 -8.72 -13.75 -18.53
N ALA A 24 -9.82 -13.20 -18.00
CA ALA A 24 -11.19 -13.58 -18.33
C ALA A 24 -11.61 -13.13 -19.74
N VAL A 25 -12.59 -13.81 -20.33
CA VAL A 25 -13.23 -13.38 -21.58
C VAL A 25 -13.99 -12.06 -21.37
N SER A 26 -14.67 -11.93 -20.24
CA SER A 26 -15.49 -10.78 -19.85
C SER A 26 -15.71 -10.79 -18.34
N ASP A 27 -16.44 -9.81 -17.80
CA ASP A 27 -16.90 -9.78 -16.42
C ASP A 27 -18.25 -10.47 -16.21
N GLN A 28 -18.79 -11.16 -17.22
CA GLN A 28 -20.12 -11.80 -17.15
C GLN A 28 -20.17 -12.87 -16.05
N PHE A 29 -19.06 -13.62 -15.88
CA PHE A 29 -18.97 -14.67 -14.87
C PHE A 29 -17.87 -14.33 -13.87
N GLY A 30 -18.17 -14.44 -12.58
CA GLY A 30 -17.21 -14.22 -11.51
C GLY A 30 -17.45 -15.14 -10.33
N PHE A 31 -16.59 -15.09 -9.34
CA PHE A 31 -16.76 -15.89 -8.13
C PHE A 31 -17.99 -15.40 -7.35
N GLY A 32 -19.04 -16.23 -7.32
CA GLY A 32 -20.29 -15.92 -6.60
C GLY A 32 -21.28 -15.04 -7.36
N TYR A 33 -21.04 -14.69 -8.62
CA TYR A 33 -21.99 -13.95 -9.44
C TYR A 33 -22.00 -14.40 -10.91
N ASN A 34 -23.13 -14.14 -11.56
CA ASN A 34 -23.35 -14.30 -12.98
C ASN A 34 -24.22 -13.12 -13.45
N LEU A 35 -23.76 -12.37 -14.45
CA LEU A 35 -24.52 -11.28 -15.07
C LEU A 35 -25.25 -11.80 -16.29
N ASP A 36 -26.44 -11.25 -16.56
CA ASP A 36 -27.22 -11.59 -17.77
C ASP A 36 -26.44 -11.23 -19.05
N GLU A 37 -25.74 -10.08 -19.02
CA GLU A 37 -24.85 -9.61 -20.07
C GLU A 37 -23.55 -9.05 -19.47
N PRO A 38 -22.41 -9.16 -20.19
CA PRO A 38 -21.17 -8.59 -19.73
C PRO A 38 -21.21 -7.06 -19.78
N ARG A 39 -20.64 -6.42 -18.78
CA ARG A 39 -20.40 -4.96 -18.75
C ARG A 39 -19.05 -4.60 -19.37
N GLU A 40 -18.10 -5.54 -19.34
CA GLU A 40 -16.73 -5.39 -19.81
C GLU A 40 -16.39 -6.61 -20.70
N THR A 41 -15.87 -6.37 -21.89
CA THR A 41 -15.55 -7.40 -22.90
C THR A 41 -14.05 -7.59 -23.05
N TYR A 42 -13.36 -7.83 -21.93
CA TYR A 42 -11.90 -7.80 -21.78
C TYR A 42 -11.10 -8.44 -22.94
N LEU A 43 -11.44 -9.67 -23.32
CA LEU A 43 -10.73 -10.38 -24.39
C LEU A 43 -10.94 -9.72 -25.74
N ARG A 44 -12.16 -9.28 -26.05
CA ARG A 44 -12.48 -8.60 -27.29
C ARG A 44 -11.74 -7.28 -27.39
N ASP A 45 -11.84 -6.45 -26.34
CA ASP A 45 -11.21 -5.14 -26.30
C ASP A 45 -9.68 -5.25 -26.43
N ALA A 46 -9.09 -6.29 -25.81
CA ALA A 46 -7.66 -6.57 -25.96
C ALA A 46 -7.26 -7.00 -27.37
N ILE A 47 -8.10 -7.81 -28.05
CA ILE A 47 -7.87 -8.21 -29.45
C ILE A 47 -7.98 -7.00 -30.36
N ASP A 48 -9.02 -6.19 -30.20
CA ASP A 48 -9.26 -5.02 -31.03
C ASP A 48 -8.12 -4.01 -30.89
N ALA A 49 -7.69 -3.70 -29.66
CA ALA A 49 -6.54 -2.83 -29.39
C ALA A 49 -5.24 -3.35 -30.06
N VAL A 50 -4.96 -4.65 -29.96
CA VAL A 50 -3.76 -5.24 -30.58
C VAL A 50 -3.83 -5.18 -32.12
N LEU A 51 -5.01 -5.38 -32.72
CA LEU A 51 -5.20 -5.29 -34.17
C LEU A 51 -5.08 -3.85 -34.70
N GLU A 52 -5.48 -2.87 -33.89
CA GLU A 52 -5.39 -1.44 -34.21
C GLU A 52 -3.99 -0.85 -33.87
N GLY A 53 -3.13 -1.64 -33.22
CA GLY A 53 -1.79 -1.20 -32.80
C GLY A 53 -1.80 -0.29 -31.58
N GLU A 54 -2.89 -0.30 -30.83
CA GLU A 54 -3.07 0.48 -29.60
C GLU A 54 -2.67 -0.31 -28.35
N ASP A 55 -2.52 0.41 -27.24
CA ASP A 55 -2.25 -0.23 -25.97
C ASP A 55 -3.51 -0.85 -25.38
N VAL A 56 -3.39 -2.12 -24.94
CA VAL A 56 -4.48 -2.85 -24.28
C VAL A 56 -4.80 -2.19 -22.94
N PHE A 57 -6.03 -1.74 -22.77
CA PHE A 57 -6.47 -1.03 -21.57
C PHE A 57 -6.43 -1.91 -20.31
N TYR A 58 -6.90 -3.18 -20.42
CA TYR A 58 -6.70 -4.22 -19.41
C TYR A 58 -5.69 -5.21 -19.96
N ASN A 59 -4.47 -5.14 -19.52
CA ASN A 59 -3.46 -6.13 -19.89
C ASN A 59 -3.58 -7.42 -19.09
N ALA A 60 -4.31 -7.42 -17.96
CA ALA A 60 -4.63 -8.64 -17.23
C ALA A 60 -5.91 -8.51 -16.38
N THR A 61 -6.67 -9.62 -16.26
CA THR A 61 -7.83 -9.75 -15.38
C THR A 61 -7.84 -11.13 -14.72
N TRP A 62 -8.63 -11.30 -13.65
CA TRP A 62 -8.81 -12.62 -13.07
C TRP A 62 -9.85 -13.43 -13.84
N ALA A 63 -9.47 -14.64 -14.30
CA ALA A 63 -10.36 -15.52 -15.03
C ALA A 63 -11.10 -16.46 -14.07
N PRO A 64 -12.44 -16.47 -14.08
CA PRO A 64 -13.20 -17.47 -13.34
C PRO A 64 -12.98 -18.85 -13.95
N GLY A 65 -12.91 -19.86 -13.11
CA GLY A 65 -12.71 -21.25 -13.53
C GLY A 65 -12.12 -22.10 -12.43
N CYS A 66 -11.87 -23.37 -12.71
CA CYS A 66 -11.16 -24.24 -11.80
C CYS A 66 -9.68 -23.86 -11.79
N LEU A 67 -9.10 -23.72 -10.61
CA LEU A 67 -7.65 -23.56 -10.48
C LEU A 67 -6.96 -24.77 -11.11
N LEU A 68 -5.97 -24.49 -11.94
CA LEU A 68 -5.11 -25.52 -12.51
C LEU A 68 -3.94 -25.73 -11.55
N GLU A 69 -4.02 -26.80 -10.80
CA GLU A 69 -2.88 -27.34 -10.08
C GLU A 69 -2.01 -28.09 -11.09
N PHE A 70 -0.94 -27.46 -11.55
CA PHE A 70 0.13 -28.20 -12.18
C PHE A 70 0.83 -28.97 -11.06
N GLU A 71 0.78 -30.30 -11.12
CA GLU A 71 1.67 -31.11 -10.28
C GLU A 71 3.07 -30.55 -10.49
N ALA A 72 3.59 -29.84 -9.48
CA ALA A 72 5.02 -29.64 -9.38
C ALA A 72 5.59 -31.06 -9.46
N THR A 73 6.40 -31.34 -10.47
CA THR A 73 7.11 -32.62 -10.54
C THR A 73 8.04 -32.64 -9.33
N GLU A 74 7.50 -33.11 -8.21
CA GLU A 74 8.32 -33.36 -7.02
C GLU A 74 9.46 -34.27 -7.49
N PRO A 75 10.68 -33.98 -7.14
CA PRO A 75 11.80 -34.84 -7.49
C PRO A 75 11.51 -36.24 -6.95
N LYS A 76 11.52 -37.23 -7.84
CA LYS A 76 11.37 -38.63 -7.45
C LYS A 76 12.62 -39.02 -6.63
N GLY A 77 12.49 -39.00 -5.32
CA GLY A 77 13.56 -39.33 -4.39
C GLY A 77 13.60 -38.40 -3.18
N ASP A 78 14.55 -38.60 -2.29
CA ASP A 78 14.75 -37.80 -1.10
C ASP A 78 15.10 -36.35 -1.47
N ILE A 79 14.49 -35.41 -0.76
CA ILE A 79 14.78 -33.96 -0.94
C ILE A 79 16.20 -33.69 -0.47
N THR A 80 17.03 -33.13 -1.36
CA THR A 80 18.41 -32.76 -1.07
C THR A 80 18.64 -31.26 -1.35
N TRP A 81 19.78 -30.75 -0.91
CA TRP A 81 20.19 -29.39 -1.23
C TRP A 81 20.22 -29.15 -2.74
N HIS A 82 20.93 -29.99 -3.49
CA HIS A 82 21.14 -29.77 -4.91
C HIS A 82 19.89 -29.99 -5.76
N ASN A 83 19.03 -30.95 -5.43
CA ASN A 83 17.85 -31.21 -6.27
C ASN A 83 16.65 -30.29 -6.00
N ARG A 84 16.52 -29.70 -4.79
CA ARG A 84 15.34 -28.88 -4.44
C ARG A 84 15.67 -27.63 -3.63
N VAL A 85 16.33 -27.77 -2.47
CA VAL A 85 16.41 -26.70 -1.46
C VAL A 85 17.21 -25.50 -1.93
N SER A 86 18.28 -25.71 -2.68
CA SER A 86 19.08 -24.62 -3.24
C SER A 86 18.25 -23.65 -4.12
N ARG A 87 17.26 -24.17 -4.86
CA ARG A 87 16.34 -23.34 -5.67
C ARG A 87 15.43 -22.51 -4.78
N ILE A 88 14.84 -23.13 -3.76
CA ILE A 88 14.00 -22.45 -2.77
C ILE A 88 14.77 -21.30 -2.13
N VAL A 89 16.00 -21.56 -1.69
CA VAL A 89 16.85 -20.56 -1.02
C VAL A 89 17.27 -19.45 -1.99
N GLN A 90 17.64 -19.79 -3.24
CA GLN A 90 17.99 -18.79 -4.25
C GLN A 90 16.85 -17.84 -4.58
N ASP A 91 15.65 -18.36 -4.67
CA ASP A 91 14.50 -17.58 -5.11
C ASP A 91 13.85 -16.77 -3.99
N ASN A 92 13.93 -17.27 -2.74
CA ASN A 92 13.16 -16.68 -1.64
C ASN A 92 14.01 -16.08 -0.50
N CYS A 93 15.30 -16.42 -0.39
CA CYS A 93 16.12 -16.03 0.75
C CYS A 93 17.31 -15.13 0.37
N GLN A 94 18.02 -15.47 -0.73
CA GLN A 94 19.29 -14.85 -1.08
C GLN A 94 19.20 -13.37 -1.46
N GLU A 95 18.03 -12.86 -1.81
CA GLU A 95 17.88 -11.42 -2.10
C GLU A 95 18.31 -10.56 -0.92
N CYS A 96 17.98 -11.00 0.30
CA CYS A 96 18.33 -10.30 1.55
C CYS A 96 19.53 -10.95 2.26
N HIS A 97 19.67 -12.28 2.19
CA HIS A 97 20.69 -13.05 2.90
C HIS A 97 21.95 -13.28 2.06
N ARG A 98 22.59 -12.19 1.64
CA ARG A 98 23.88 -12.17 0.96
C ARG A 98 24.72 -10.98 1.42
N ASN A 99 26.01 -11.03 1.18
CA ASN A 99 26.93 -9.96 1.60
C ASN A 99 26.47 -8.58 1.09
N GLY A 100 26.45 -7.60 2.00
CA GLY A 100 26.09 -6.21 1.69
C GLY A 100 24.59 -5.93 1.63
N GLU A 101 23.74 -6.86 2.08
CA GLU A 101 22.30 -6.69 2.18
C GLU A 101 21.80 -6.75 3.64
N ASN A 102 20.49 -6.70 3.85
CA ASN A 102 19.88 -6.56 5.18
C ASN A 102 19.91 -7.82 6.05
N GLY A 103 20.09 -9.01 5.47
CA GLY A 103 20.08 -10.27 6.22
C GLY A 103 21.23 -10.33 7.23
N PRO A 104 21.00 -10.77 8.48
CA PRO A 104 22.02 -10.77 9.53
C PRO A 104 23.11 -11.84 9.32
N PHE A 105 22.92 -12.75 8.36
CA PHE A 105 23.88 -13.78 7.93
C PHE A 105 23.59 -14.17 6.49
N GLU A 106 24.59 -14.74 5.84
CA GLU A 106 24.46 -15.20 4.46
C GLU A 106 23.77 -16.57 4.37
N LEU A 107 23.03 -16.80 3.27
CA LEU A 107 22.43 -18.08 2.88
C LEU A 107 22.77 -18.40 1.42
N MET A 108 24.04 -18.19 1.04
CA MET A 108 24.49 -18.33 -0.33
C MET A 108 24.88 -19.74 -0.71
N THR A 109 25.36 -20.52 0.27
CA THR A 109 25.90 -21.85 0.06
C THR A 109 25.19 -22.90 0.90
N TYR A 110 25.38 -24.17 0.55
CA TYR A 110 24.94 -25.30 1.37
C TYR A 110 25.47 -25.19 2.82
N ALA A 111 26.74 -24.82 2.98
CA ALA A 111 27.37 -24.69 4.29
C ALA A 111 26.69 -23.60 5.13
N ASP A 112 26.35 -22.44 4.53
CA ASP A 112 25.69 -21.34 5.21
C ASP A 112 24.30 -21.75 5.73
N VAL A 113 23.50 -22.39 4.87
CA VAL A 113 22.13 -22.79 5.23
C VAL A 113 22.15 -23.89 6.28
N LYS A 114 23.06 -24.87 6.13
CA LYS A 114 23.24 -25.96 7.10
C LYS A 114 23.72 -25.45 8.47
N ALA A 115 24.63 -24.49 8.50
CA ALA A 115 25.10 -23.86 9.74
C ALA A 115 23.97 -23.13 10.46
N ASN A 116 23.09 -22.43 9.72
CA ASN A 116 21.98 -21.65 10.24
C ASN A 116 20.63 -22.41 10.31
N ARG A 117 20.61 -23.72 10.04
CA ARG A 117 19.38 -24.53 9.87
C ARG A 117 18.37 -24.40 11.00
N THR A 118 18.81 -24.31 12.24
CA THR A 118 17.90 -24.19 13.39
C THR A 118 17.15 -22.87 13.39
N MET A 119 17.84 -21.78 13.07
CA MET A 119 17.23 -20.46 12.94
C MET A 119 16.31 -20.42 11.71
N VAL A 120 16.77 -20.93 10.56
CA VAL A 120 15.97 -21.01 9.33
C VAL A 120 14.68 -21.82 9.59
N LYS A 121 14.78 -22.99 10.23
CA LYS A 121 13.61 -23.80 10.58
C LYS A 121 12.62 -23.00 11.42
N ARG A 122 13.07 -22.42 12.53
CA ARG A 122 12.22 -21.65 13.45
C ARG A 122 11.50 -20.49 12.73
N GLN A 123 12.21 -19.73 11.89
CA GLN A 123 11.63 -18.58 11.22
C GLN A 123 10.63 -18.96 10.13
N VAL A 124 10.90 -20.05 9.41
CA VAL A 124 10.02 -20.57 8.36
C VAL A 124 8.78 -21.24 8.94
N GLU A 125 8.92 -22.06 10.01
CA GLU A 125 7.79 -22.66 10.72
C GLU A 125 6.81 -21.61 11.25
N ASN A 126 7.33 -20.53 11.83
CA ASN A 126 6.53 -19.45 12.37
C ASN A 126 6.04 -18.46 11.29
N ARG A 127 6.33 -18.70 10.01
CA ARG A 127 5.98 -17.81 8.88
C ARG A 127 6.49 -16.36 9.07
N LEU A 128 7.68 -16.22 9.69
CA LEU A 128 8.35 -14.93 9.85
C LEU A 128 9.30 -14.64 8.71
N MET A 129 9.77 -15.69 8.01
CA MET A 129 10.62 -15.62 6.84
C MET A 129 10.13 -16.54 5.72
N PRO A 130 10.16 -16.05 4.47
CA PRO A 130 10.32 -14.66 4.07
C PRO A 130 9.23 -13.76 4.65
N PRO A 131 9.53 -12.45 4.87
CA PRO A 131 8.54 -11.53 5.46
C PRO A 131 7.46 -11.20 4.44
N TRP A 132 6.28 -11.79 4.64
CA TRP A 132 5.08 -11.54 3.86
C TRP A 132 3.85 -11.90 4.70
N PHE A 133 2.93 -10.96 4.83
CA PHE A 133 1.85 -11.06 5.81
C PHE A 133 0.45 -10.89 5.21
N ALA A 134 0.34 -10.64 3.88
CA ALA A 134 -0.96 -10.61 3.21
C ALA A 134 -1.59 -12.00 3.18
N ASP A 135 -2.89 -12.05 3.47
CA ASP A 135 -3.68 -13.26 3.28
C ASP A 135 -3.78 -13.56 1.76
N PRO A 136 -3.36 -14.74 1.31
CA PRO A 136 -3.37 -15.10 -0.11
C PRO A 136 -4.77 -15.15 -0.74
N ALA A 137 -5.83 -15.19 0.07
CA ALA A 137 -7.21 -15.12 -0.41
C ALA A 137 -7.58 -13.73 -0.95
N HIS A 138 -6.79 -12.70 -0.65
CA HIS A 138 -7.11 -11.31 -0.95
C HIS A 138 -5.94 -10.57 -1.62
N GLY A 139 -6.12 -10.24 -2.88
CA GLY A 139 -5.14 -9.53 -3.69
C GLY A 139 -4.15 -10.48 -4.38
N ASP A 140 -3.63 -10.02 -5.51
CA ASP A 140 -2.52 -10.63 -6.25
C ASP A 140 -1.44 -9.56 -6.35
N PHE A 141 -0.25 -9.85 -5.80
CA PHE A 141 0.80 -8.86 -5.63
C PHE A 141 2.07 -9.27 -6.38
N ILE A 142 2.55 -8.42 -7.28
CA ILE A 142 3.75 -8.65 -8.09
C ILE A 142 5.02 -8.88 -7.24
N ASN A 143 5.01 -8.40 -6.02
CA ASN A 143 6.12 -8.50 -5.08
C ASN A 143 5.86 -9.51 -3.94
N ASP A 144 4.94 -10.44 -4.12
CA ASP A 144 4.73 -11.54 -3.19
C ASP A 144 6.01 -12.38 -3.08
N ARG A 145 6.47 -12.53 -1.85
CA ARG A 145 7.66 -13.30 -1.49
C ARG A 145 7.36 -14.44 -0.52
N SER A 146 6.09 -14.75 -0.33
CA SER A 146 5.68 -15.87 0.51
C SER A 146 6.24 -17.19 -0.02
N LEU A 147 6.56 -18.11 0.88
CA LEU A 147 6.85 -19.48 0.48
C LEU A 147 5.54 -20.22 0.20
N SER A 148 5.50 -20.94 -0.92
CA SER A 148 4.45 -21.94 -1.13
C SER A 148 4.46 -22.98 -0.01
N ASP A 149 3.32 -23.59 0.29
CA ASP A 149 3.28 -24.66 1.31
C ASP A 149 4.15 -25.87 0.91
N ALA A 150 4.28 -26.13 -0.41
CA ALA A 150 5.18 -27.17 -0.93
C ALA A 150 6.66 -26.84 -0.65
N ASP A 151 7.10 -25.58 -0.93
CA ASP A 151 8.47 -25.16 -0.67
C ASP A 151 8.80 -25.12 0.81
N ARG A 152 7.84 -24.66 1.63
CA ARG A 152 7.97 -24.69 3.09
C ARG A 152 8.14 -26.10 3.60
N THR A 153 7.27 -27.02 3.18
CA THR A 153 7.33 -28.43 3.58
C THR A 153 8.64 -29.07 3.14
N ALA A 154 9.07 -28.81 1.91
CA ALA A 154 10.33 -29.33 1.38
C ALA A 154 11.55 -28.85 2.19
N LEU A 155 11.62 -27.55 2.49
CA LEU A 155 12.72 -26.97 3.27
C LEU A 155 12.75 -27.52 4.71
N LEU A 156 11.60 -27.61 5.38
CA LEU A 156 11.50 -28.11 6.74
C LEU A 156 11.84 -29.60 6.80
N SER A 157 11.29 -30.42 5.90
CA SER A 157 11.60 -31.85 5.80
C SER A 157 13.09 -32.10 5.53
N TRP A 158 13.70 -31.29 4.68
CA TRP A 158 15.15 -31.38 4.41
C TRP A 158 15.98 -31.13 5.69
N ILE A 159 15.59 -30.12 6.48
CA ILE A 159 16.27 -29.83 7.75
C ILE A 159 16.10 -30.99 8.72
N ASP A 160 14.87 -31.53 8.86
CA ASP A 160 14.56 -32.61 9.78
C ASP A 160 15.26 -33.94 9.39
N ASN A 161 15.52 -34.14 8.12
CA ASN A 161 16.27 -35.30 7.59
C ASN A 161 17.79 -35.11 7.62
N GLY A 162 18.30 -34.10 8.38
CA GLY A 162 19.74 -33.91 8.59
C GLY A 162 20.47 -33.15 7.47
N CYS A 163 19.74 -32.44 6.63
CA CYS A 163 20.27 -31.60 5.56
C CYS A 163 21.12 -32.40 4.54
N PRO A 164 20.59 -33.41 3.84
CA PRO A 164 21.35 -34.14 2.83
C PRO A 164 21.77 -33.20 1.67
N GLU A 165 23.04 -33.27 1.24
CA GLU A 165 23.56 -32.40 0.19
C GLU A 165 23.10 -32.83 -1.20
N GLY A 166 23.10 -34.12 -1.48
CA GLY A 166 22.73 -34.71 -2.77
C GLY A 166 23.86 -34.67 -3.81
N ASP A 167 23.51 -34.98 -5.06
CA ASP A 167 24.45 -35.02 -6.17
C ASP A 167 24.63 -33.62 -6.78
N ALA A 168 25.86 -33.15 -6.89
CA ALA A 168 26.18 -31.81 -7.43
C ALA A 168 25.70 -31.60 -8.88
N LYS A 169 25.48 -32.68 -9.65
CA LYS A 169 24.91 -32.57 -11.01
C LYS A 169 23.49 -32.03 -11.05
N ASP A 170 22.73 -32.15 -9.92
CA ASP A 170 21.37 -31.69 -9.78
C ASP A 170 21.30 -30.21 -9.34
N ALA A 171 22.46 -29.59 -9.07
CA ALA A 171 22.53 -28.19 -8.61
C ALA A 171 21.96 -27.23 -9.66
N PRO A 172 21.21 -26.18 -9.24
CA PRO A 172 20.79 -25.13 -10.14
C PRO A 172 21.99 -24.28 -10.59
N VAL A 173 21.79 -23.56 -11.68
CA VAL A 173 22.71 -22.48 -12.03
C VAL A 173 22.70 -21.44 -10.91
N VAL A 174 23.88 -21.04 -10.46
CA VAL A 174 24.02 -20.00 -9.42
C VAL A 174 23.43 -18.68 -9.93
N LYS A 175 22.53 -18.10 -9.15
CA LYS A 175 21.88 -16.82 -9.48
C LYS A 175 22.91 -15.69 -9.41
N SER A 176 22.96 -14.87 -10.44
CA SER A 176 23.76 -13.64 -10.44
C SER A 176 22.93 -12.49 -9.88
N TRP A 177 23.56 -11.63 -9.11
CA TRP A 177 22.91 -10.49 -8.48
C TRP A 177 23.40 -9.18 -9.09
N THR A 178 22.49 -8.23 -9.27
CA THR A 178 22.82 -6.90 -9.77
C THR A 178 23.80 -6.22 -8.82
N LYS A 179 24.94 -5.79 -9.37
CA LYS A 179 25.89 -4.94 -8.66
C LYS A 179 25.53 -3.49 -8.90
N GLY A 180 25.32 -2.73 -7.84
CA GLY A 180 24.92 -1.33 -7.96
C GLY A 180 23.40 -1.14 -7.91
N TRP A 181 22.87 -0.19 -8.66
CA TRP A 181 21.46 0.17 -8.67
C TRP A 181 20.61 -0.90 -9.37
N LYS A 182 19.55 -1.36 -8.72
CA LYS A 182 18.60 -2.33 -9.30
C LYS A 182 17.78 -1.72 -10.44
N ILE A 183 17.58 -0.40 -10.40
CA ILE A 183 16.90 0.36 -11.45
C ILE A 183 17.77 0.63 -12.68
N GLY A 184 19.05 0.21 -12.69
CA GLY A 184 20.04 0.59 -13.69
C GLY A 184 20.79 1.85 -13.29
N GLN A 185 21.53 2.48 -14.24
CA GLN A 185 22.26 3.70 -13.97
C GLN A 185 21.29 4.87 -13.75
N PRO A 186 21.27 5.52 -12.57
CA PRO A 186 20.41 6.67 -12.33
C PRO A 186 20.82 7.89 -13.15
N ASP A 187 19.85 8.68 -13.59
CA ASP A 187 20.08 10.01 -14.20
C ASP A 187 20.52 11.02 -13.15
N ALA A 188 20.04 10.84 -11.90
CA ALA A 188 20.41 11.68 -10.77
C ALA A 188 20.43 10.88 -9.46
N VAL A 189 21.31 11.30 -8.55
CA VAL A 189 21.39 10.76 -7.20
C VAL A 189 21.36 11.91 -6.20
N VAL A 190 20.48 11.81 -5.19
CA VAL A 190 20.38 12.79 -4.10
C VAL A 190 20.41 12.08 -2.74
N GLY A 191 20.98 12.74 -1.73
CA GLY A 191 21.05 12.18 -0.38
C GLY A 191 21.68 13.17 0.60
N PRO A 192 21.71 12.81 1.90
CA PRO A 192 22.38 13.60 2.93
C PRO A 192 23.82 13.96 2.55
N ALA A 193 24.24 15.19 2.84
CA ALA A 193 25.60 15.64 2.53
C ALA A 193 26.66 14.88 3.34
N LYS A 194 26.31 14.40 4.55
CA LYS A 194 27.21 13.68 5.47
C LYS A 194 26.59 12.34 5.86
N ALA A 195 27.45 11.36 6.07
CA ALA A 195 27.07 10.10 6.68
C ALA A 195 26.64 10.33 8.16
N PHE A 196 25.79 9.44 8.64
CA PHE A 196 25.37 9.37 10.05
C PHE A 196 26.14 8.26 10.73
N ASN A 197 26.71 8.56 11.91
CA ASN A 197 27.40 7.58 12.76
C ASN A 197 26.37 6.77 13.56
N VAL A 198 26.18 5.52 13.18
CA VAL A 198 25.29 4.59 13.90
C VAL A 198 26.10 3.93 15.03
N PRO A 199 25.70 4.08 16.30
CA PRO A 199 26.40 3.46 17.41
C PRO A 199 26.26 1.93 17.41
N ALA A 200 27.16 1.22 18.04
CA ALA A 200 27.11 -0.24 18.15
C ALA A 200 25.87 -0.73 18.92
N LYS A 201 25.38 0.03 19.90
CA LYS A 201 24.30 -0.37 20.82
C LYS A 201 23.43 0.82 21.21
N GLY A 202 22.24 0.53 21.74
CA GLY A 202 21.29 1.51 22.24
C GLY A 202 20.21 1.85 21.22
N THR A 203 19.33 2.78 21.59
CA THR A 203 18.23 3.24 20.73
C THR A 203 18.65 4.49 19.97
N VAL A 204 18.53 4.48 18.67
CA VAL A 204 18.74 5.64 17.80
C VAL A 204 17.40 6.28 17.51
N LYS A 205 17.25 7.57 17.86
CA LYS A 205 16.06 8.35 17.50
C LYS A 205 15.99 8.52 15.98
N TYR A 206 14.79 8.71 15.45
CA TYR A 206 14.60 9.04 14.05
C TYR A 206 15.46 10.23 13.62
N GLN A 207 16.15 10.08 12.51
CA GLN A 207 16.95 11.14 11.91
C GLN A 207 16.14 11.80 10.79
N TYR A 208 16.06 13.12 10.80
CA TYR A 208 15.38 13.90 9.76
C TYR A 208 16.39 14.79 9.07
N VAL A 209 16.65 14.53 7.80
CA VAL A 209 17.62 15.28 7.00
C VAL A 209 16.93 15.89 5.80
N GLN A 210 17.02 17.23 5.67
CA GLN A 210 16.51 17.94 4.51
C GLN A 210 17.59 18.00 3.42
N VAL A 211 17.20 17.66 2.20
CA VAL A 211 18.07 17.60 1.02
C VAL A 211 17.41 18.39 -0.11
N GLU A 212 18.04 19.48 -0.51
CA GLU A 212 17.61 20.24 -1.68
C GLU A 212 17.92 19.47 -2.96
N THR A 213 16.94 19.33 -3.85
CA THR A 213 17.15 18.58 -5.10
C THR A 213 17.93 19.38 -6.13
N ASN A 214 17.88 20.73 -6.05
CA ASN A 214 18.53 21.70 -6.95
C ASN A 214 18.19 21.51 -8.44
N PHE A 215 17.04 20.88 -8.76
CA PHE A 215 16.56 20.84 -10.14
C PHE A 215 15.97 22.20 -10.53
N ASP A 216 16.33 22.68 -11.70
CA ASP A 216 15.90 23.96 -12.29
C ASP A 216 14.61 23.84 -13.12
N GLU A 217 14.19 22.61 -13.39
CA GLU A 217 12.93 22.27 -14.08
C GLU A 217 12.18 21.14 -13.38
N ASP A 218 10.87 21.03 -13.62
CA ASP A 218 10.04 19.93 -13.17
C ASP A 218 10.50 18.62 -13.81
N LYS A 219 10.52 17.53 -13.05
CA LYS A 219 10.90 16.21 -13.51
C LYS A 219 9.76 15.21 -13.33
N TRP A 220 9.80 14.18 -14.13
CA TRP A 220 8.94 12.99 -14.00
C TRP A 220 9.83 11.77 -13.81
N LEU A 221 9.54 10.99 -12.78
CA LEU A 221 10.36 9.85 -12.40
C LEU A 221 9.72 8.55 -12.91
N GLN A 222 10.47 7.84 -13.75
CA GLN A 222 10.12 6.50 -14.23
C GLN A 222 10.50 5.43 -13.21
N ALA A 223 11.63 5.62 -12.51
CA ALA A 223 12.10 4.70 -11.50
C ALA A 223 12.83 5.41 -10.37
N MET A 224 12.81 4.80 -9.20
CA MET A 224 13.46 5.29 -7.99
C MET A 224 14.02 4.12 -7.18
N GLU A 225 15.18 4.33 -6.55
CA GLU A 225 15.77 3.37 -5.62
C GLU A 225 16.45 4.08 -4.46
N ILE A 226 16.13 3.70 -3.23
CA ILE A 226 16.84 4.14 -2.03
C ILE A 226 17.90 3.09 -1.68
N ARG A 227 19.15 3.52 -1.54
CA ARG A 227 20.27 2.67 -1.19
C ARG A 227 21.03 3.24 0.01
N PRO A 228 20.90 2.62 1.18
CA PRO A 228 21.82 2.87 2.28
C PRO A 228 23.23 2.35 1.96
N SER A 229 24.25 2.97 2.51
CA SER A 229 25.62 2.44 2.43
C SER A 229 25.88 1.31 3.45
N ALA A 230 25.09 1.25 4.52
CA ALA A 230 25.12 0.22 5.55
C ALA A 230 23.70 -0.37 5.80
N PRO A 231 23.15 -1.14 4.84
CA PRO A 231 21.76 -1.62 4.90
C PRO A 231 21.47 -2.48 6.14
N GLN A 232 22.45 -3.15 6.72
CA GLN A 232 22.30 -4.01 7.88
C GLN A 232 21.85 -3.27 9.16
N VAL A 233 22.06 -1.95 9.25
CA VAL A 233 21.63 -1.12 10.40
C VAL A 233 20.41 -0.26 10.08
N VAL A 234 19.88 -0.31 8.87
CA VAL A 234 18.73 0.51 8.44
C VAL A 234 17.44 -0.27 8.56
N HIS A 235 16.57 0.16 9.48
CA HIS A 235 15.23 -0.38 9.62
C HIS A 235 14.31 0.12 8.51
N HIS A 236 14.29 1.43 8.26
CA HIS A 236 13.64 2.02 7.09
C HIS A 236 14.20 3.41 6.77
N VAL A 237 14.01 3.80 5.52
CA VAL A 237 14.14 5.19 5.05
C VAL A 237 12.84 5.60 4.39
N LEU A 238 12.22 6.67 4.88
CA LEU A 238 11.08 7.29 4.22
C LEU A 238 11.51 8.65 3.68
N ILE A 239 11.07 8.96 2.47
CA ILE A 239 11.32 10.26 1.84
C ILE A 239 10.00 10.99 1.68
N PHE A 240 9.95 12.21 2.22
CA PHE A 240 8.83 13.13 2.06
C PHE A 240 9.24 14.28 1.15
N LEU A 241 8.36 14.67 0.26
CA LEU A 241 8.60 15.75 -0.70
C LEU A 241 7.94 17.03 -0.24
N LYS A 242 8.71 18.12 -0.20
CA LYS A 242 8.20 19.48 0.06
C LYS A 242 8.31 20.31 -1.21
N TYR A 243 7.20 20.88 -1.63
CA TYR A 243 7.16 21.78 -2.77
C TYR A 243 7.67 23.17 -2.39
N PRO A 244 8.37 23.88 -3.27
CA PRO A 244 8.65 25.29 -3.06
C PRO A 244 7.35 26.07 -2.90
N ARG A 245 7.31 27.04 -1.98
CA ARG A 245 6.10 27.84 -1.69
C ARG A 245 5.54 28.57 -2.90
N ASN A 246 6.41 28.96 -3.83
CA ASN A 246 6.06 29.65 -5.08
C ASN A 246 5.77 28.73 -6.25
N HIS A 247 5.82 27.40 -6.06
CA HIS A 247 5.48 26.46 -7.12
C HIS A 247 3.96 26.49 -7.40
N PRO A 248 3.52 26.47 -8.68
CA PRO A 248 2.08 26.52 -9.02
C PRO A 248 1.24 25.45 -8.32
N ARG A 249 1.81 24.27 -8.12
CA ARG A 249 1.16 23.11 -7.47
C ARG A 249 1.41 23.03 -5.95
N ALA A 250 2.00 24.07 -5.32
CA ALA A 250 2.30 24.03 -3.88
C ALA A 250 1.04 23.82 -3.00
N LYS A 251 -0.11 24.30 -3.48
CA LYS A 251 -1.40 24.13 -2.78
C LYS A 251 -1.94 22.70 -2.81
N GLU A 252 -1.47 21.87 -3.74
CA GLU A 252 -1.87 20.47 -3.88
C GLU A 252 -1.20 19.57 -2.83
N GLN A 253 -0.08 20.04 -2.28
CA GLN A 253 0.62 19.35 -1.19
C GLN A 253 0.55 20.20 0.09
N PRO A 254 -0.32 19.85 1.03
CA PRO A 254 -0.32 20.47 2.35
C PRO A 254 0.97 20.12 3.12
N ASP A 255 1.33 21.00 4.06
CA ASP A 255 2.49 20.83 4.93
C ASP A 255 2.58 19.44 5.56
N ASP A 256 3.81 18.94 5.72
CA ASP A 256 4.13 17.71 6.42
C ASP A 256 3.59 17.77 7.88
N ASN A 257 2.56 16.99 8.15
CA ASN A 257 1.97 16.81 9.48
C ASN A 257 2.36 15.43 10.03
N GLY A 258 3.65 15.20 10.28
CA GLY A 258 4.13 13.97 10.91
C GLY A 258 3.97 12.73 10.03
N GLY A 259 4.29 12.82 8.73
CA GLY A 259 4.26 11.70 7.80
C GLY A 259 2.94 11.50 7.06
N LEU A 260 1.90 12.30 7.36
CA LEU A 260 0.60 12.20 6.71
C LEU A 260 0.59 12.68 5.26
N ASN A 261 1.46 13.64 4.95
CA ASN A 261 1.49 14.28 3.64
C ASN A 261 2.90 14.28 3.06
N GLY A 262 2.98 14.34 1.74
CA GLY A 262 4.26 14.45 1.06
C GLY A 262 5.04 13.14 0.98
N TYR A 263 4.50 12.00 1.46
CA TYR A 263 5.17 10.71 1.28
C TYR A 263 5.47 10.50 -0.21
N PHE A 264 6.74 10.29 -0.50
CA PHE A 264 7.22 10.19 -1.86
C PHE A 264 7.70 8.78 -2.19
N MET A 265 8.53 8.22 -1.33
CA MET A 265 9.06 6.87 -1.44
C MET A 265 9.52 6.35 -0.08
N GLY A 266 9.49 5.03 0.09
CA GLY A 266 10.08 4.36 1.25
C GLY A 266 10.92 3.17 0.88
N MET A 267 11.90 2.87 1.74
CA MET A 267 12.69 1.66 1.71
C MET A 267 12.55 0.94 3.04
N VAL A 268 12.23 -0.33 2.98
CA VAL A 268 12.31 -1.29 4.09
C VAL A 268 13.17 -2.47 3.64
N PRO A 269 13.68 -3.32 4.54
CA PRO A 269 14.50 -4.46 4.16
C PRO A 269 13.88 -5.30 3.03
N GLY A 270 14.62 -5.44 1.94
CA GLY A 270 14.19 -6.16 0.74
C GLY A 270 13.25 -5.39 -0.21
N GLN A 271 12.79 -4.19 0.14
CA GLN A 271 11.97 -3.34 -0.73
C GLN A 271 12.52 -1.91 -0.72
N GLY A 272 13.27 -1.53 -1.73
CA GLY A 272 13.91 -0.20 -1.79
C GLY A 272 13.89 0.41 -3.19
N HIS A 273 13.27 -0.25 -4.16
CA HIS A 273 13.18 0.26 -5.53
C HIS A 273 11.78 0.11 -6.11
N ILE A 274 11.45 1.01 -7.02
CA ILE A 274 10.22 0.97 -7.80
C ILE A 274 10.53 1.40 -9.24
N VAL A 275 9.92 0.68 -10.18
CA VAL A 275 9.89 1.04 -11.61
C VAL A 275 8.43 1.12 -11.99
N PHE A 276 8.00 2.26 -12.48
CA PHE A 276 6.64 2.43 -12.98
C PHE A 276 6.53 1.90 -14.41
N PRO A 277 5.36 1.37 -14.80
CA PRO A 277 5.09 1.01 -16.19
C PRO A 277 5.31 2.19 -17.14
N GLU A 278 5.55 1.91 -18.41
CA GLU A 278 5.63 2.93 -19.46
C GLU A 278 4.35 3.79 -19.47
N GLY A 279 4.51 5.08 -19.73
CA GLY A 279 3.42 6.04 -19.65
C GLY A 279 3.02 6.48 -18.24
N MET A 280 3.57 5.88 -17.18
CA MET A 280 3.36 6.31 -15.79
C MET A 280 4.61 6.97 -15.23
N GLY A 281 4.44 7.97 -14.39
CA GLY A 281 5.55 8.63 -13.74
C GLY A 281 5.14 9.44 -12.53
N LYS A 282 6.08 9.61 -11.59
CA LYS A 282 5.87 10.37 -10.36
C LYS A 282 6.43 11.77 -10.51
N PHE A 283 5.64 12.77 -10.15
CA PHE A 283 6.01 14.18 -10.32
C PHE A 283 7.01 14.64 -9.25
N LEU A 284 8.06 15.31 -9.70
CA LEU A 284 9.07 15.97 -8.86
C LEU A 284 9.21 17.42 -9.28
N PRO A 285 8.72 18.39 -8.48
CA PRO A 285 8.79 19.81 -8.85
C PRO A 285 10.22 20.34 -8.78
N LYS A 286 10.52 21.29 -9.63
CA LYS A 286 11.78 22.05 -9.57
C LYS A 286 11.98 22.67 -8.20
N GLY A 287 13.22 22.66 -7.72
CA GLY A 287 13.58 23.24 -6.42
C GLY A 287 12.90 22.59 -5.22
N ALA A 288 12.42 21.35 -5.37
CA ALA A 288 11.84 20.60 -4.27
C ALA A 288 12.88 20.27 -3.20
N THR A 289 12.42 20.20 -1.94
CA THR A 289 13.20 19.68 -0.81
C THR A 289 12.70 18.29 -0.47
N MET A 290 13.60 17.32 -0.37
CA MET A 290 13.33 15.99 0.15
C MET A 290 13.68 15.91 1.62
N VAL A 291 12.80 15.36 2.44
CA VAL A 291 13.05 15.08 3.85
C VAL A 291 13.24 13.59 4.01
N PHE A 292 14.46 13.18 4.28
CA PHE A 292 14.79 11.80 4.63
C PHE A 292 14.49 11.58 6.11
N GLN A 293 13.56 10.70 6.41
CA GLN A 293 13.34 10.15 7.74
C GLN A 293 14.00 8.78 7.79
N ILE A 294 14.99 8.62 8.66
CA ILE A 294 15.79 7.41 8.72
C ILE A 294 15.66 6.80 10.10
N HIS A 295 15.33 5.52 10.16
CA HIS A 295 15.31 4.73 11.38
C HIS A 295 16.43 3.71 11.36
N TYR A 296 17.33 3.81 12.35
CA TYR A 296 18.47 2.90 12.52
C TYR A 296 18.24 1.93 13.68
N THR A 297 18.67 0.69 13.48
CA THR A 297 18.74 -0.36 14.50
C THR A 297 20.18 -0.83 14.63
N PRO A 298 20.88 -0.50 15.74
CA PRO A 298 22.25 -0.96 15.99
C PRO A 298 22.37 -2.49 15.99
N THR A 299 23.44 -3.00 15.40
CA THR A 299 23.68 -4.46 15.21
C THR A 299 24.85 -5.03 16.02
N GLY A 300 25.40 -4.24 16.95
CA GLY A 300 26.53 -4.65 17.80
C GLY A 300 27.87 -4.05 17.37
N GLU A 301 27.97 -3.51 16.18
CA GLU A 301 29.14 -2.82 15.64
C GLU A 301 28.77 -1.39 15.24
N ALA A 302 29.64 -0.43 15.55
CA ALA A 302 29.45 0.94 15.09
C ALA A 302 29.82 1.06 13.62
N CYS A 303 29.02 1.79 12.85
CA CYS A 303 29.29 2.03 11.42
C CYS A 303 28.77 3.40 11.00
N GLU A 304 29.11 3.78 9.78
CA GLU A 304 28.56 4.98 9.13
C GLU A 304 27.58 4.57 8.05
N ASP A 305 26.44 5.29 7.97
CA ASP A 305 25.50 5.11 6.88
C ASP A 305 25.17 6.44 6.20
N LYS A 306 25.00 6.38 4.89
CA LYS A 306 24.60 7.48 4.03
C LYS A 306 23.60 6.96 2.99
N PRO A 307 22.31 7.06 3.24
CA PRO A 307 21.31 6.63 2.27
C PRO A 307 21.24 7.60 1.10
N GLU A 308 21.13 7.06 -0.10
CA GLU A 308 21.01 7.83 -1.34
C GLU A 308 19.76 7.40 -2.11
N LEU A 309 19.10 8.35 -2.77
CA LEU A 309 18.00 8.11 -3.70
C LEU A 309 18.54 8.25 -5.13
N GLY A 310 18.55 7.15 -5.87
CA GLY A 310 18.76 7.14 -7.31
C GLY A 310 17.44 7.32 -8.04
N MET A 311 17.45 8.09 -9.12
CA MET A 311 16.26 8.44 -9.90
C MET A 311 16.53 8.24 -11.38
N ILE A 312 15.57 7.64 -12.10
CA ILE A 312 15.53 7.61 -13.57
C ILE A 312 14.35 8.47 -14.01
N PHE A 313 14.60 9.42 -14.89
CA PHE A 313 13.58 10.31 -15.42
C PHE A 313 12.84 9.68 -16.59
N CYS A 314 11.56 10.03 -16.71
CA CYS A 314 10.79 9.73 -17.91
C CYS A 314 11.41 10.46 -19.10
N LYS A 315 11.56 9.78 -20.23
CA LYS A 315 12.06 10.39 -21.47
C LYS A 315 11.08 11.43 -22.03
N GLU A 316 9.81 11.16 -21.83
CA GLU A 316 8.70 12.03 -22.24
C GLU A 316 7.78 12.25 -21.03
N ARG A 317 6.93 13.27 -21.11
CA ARG A 317 5.94 13.50 -20.06
C ARG A 317 4.99 12.29 -20.01
N PRO A 318 4.83 11.65 -18.84
CA PRO A 318 3.95 10.49 -18.71
C PRO A 318 2.48 10.88 -18.96
N THR A 319 1.72 9.96 -19.48
CA THR A 319 0.27 10.11 -19.69
C THR A 319 -0.51 10.01 -18.38
N HIS A 320 0.08 9.33 -17.37
CA HIS A 320 -0.53 9.13 -16.06
C HIS A 320 0.43 9.54 -14.95
N GLU A 321 -0.01 10.46 -14.12
CA GLU A 321 0.72 10.83 -12.90
C GLU A 321 0.45 9.81 -11.80
N VAL A 322 1.51 9.24 -11.23
CA VAL A 322 1.42 8.40 -10.04
C VAL A 322 1.36 9.27 -8.81
N THR A 323 0.26 9.18 -8.10
CA THR A 323 -0.01 9.93 -6.86
C THR A 323 0.00 9.00 -5.66
N THR A 324 0.59 9.45 -4.56
CA THR A 324 0.50 8.76 -3.26
C THR A 324 -0.25 9.63 -2.26
N THR A 325 -1.25 9.04 -1.58
CA THR A 325 -2.04 9.72 -0.56
C THR A 325 -1.98 8.92 0.74
N GLY A 326 -1.69 9.60 1.85
CA GLY A 326 -1.81 9.05 3.19
C GLY A 326 -3.21 9.28 3.75
N ILE A 327 -3.84 8.23 4.21
CA ILE A 327 -5.17 8.24 4.83
C ILE A 327 -5.03 7.73 6.25
N SER A 328 -5.57 8.49 7.20
CA SER A 328 -5.37 8.21 8.62
C SER A 328 -6.58 8.59 9.45
N ASN A 329 -6.73 7.91 10.58
CA ASN A 329 -7.51 8.41 11.69
C ASN A 329 -6.54 8.90 12.78
N VAL A 330 -6.56 10.20 13.05
CA VAL A 330 -5.70 10.82 14.08
C VAL A 330 -6.44 10.98 15.42
N PHE A 331 -7.69 10.51 15.50
CA PHE A 331 -8.58 10.70 16.64
C PHE A 331 -9.06 9.36 17.20
N PHE A 332 -8.17 8.64 17.83
CA PHE A 332 -8.55 7.42 18.54
C PHE A 332 -7.91 7.36 19.92
N ASN A 333 -8.47 6.52 20.75
CA ASN A 333 -7.94 6.21 22.08
C ASN A 333 -7.95 4.69 22.23
N ILE A 334 -6.79 4.09 22.36
CA ILE A 334 -6.66 2.66 22.65
C ILE A 334 -6.62 2.53 24.19
N PRO A 335 -7.62 1.90 24.82
CA PRO A 335 -7.65 1.74 26.27
C PRO A 335 -6.46 0.94 26.80
N ALA A 336 -6.08 1.20 28.04
CA ALA A 336 -5.13 0.34 28.77
C ALA A 336 -5.66 -1.11 28.79
N GLY A 337 -4.79 -2.08 28.59
CA GLY A 337 -5.08 -3.50 28.61
C GLY A 337 -5.96 -4.02 27.46
N ALA A 338 -6.27 -3.21 26.46
CA ALA A 338 -7.13 -3.63 25.33
C ALA A 338 -6.40 -4.64 24.42
N GLU A 339 -6.92 -5.84 24.30
CA GLU A 339 -6.31 -6.95 23.52
C GLU A 339 -6.59 -6.87 22.02
N ASN A 340 -7.68 -6.21 21.61
CA ASN A 340 -8.11 -6.17 20.20
C ASN A 340 -8.94 -4.91 19.89
N HIS A 341 -8.33 -3.72 20.07
CA HIS A 341 -9.01 -2.46 19.84
C HIS A 341 -9.04 -2.09 18.36
N GLU A 342 -10.25 -1.97 17.81
CA GLU A 342 -10.46 -1.63 16.40
C GLU A 342 -10.47 -0.11 16.19
N VAL A 343 -9.73 0.35 15.18
CA VAL A 343 -9.76 1.75 14.70
C VAL A 343 -9.98 1.75 13.20
N LYS A 344 -10.79 2.69 12.71
CA LYS A 344 -11.11 2.82 11.29
C LYS A 344 -10.75 4.21 10.76
N ALA A 345 -10.39 4.26 9.48
CA ALA A 345 -10.33 5.46 8.67
C ALA A 345 -11.06 5.23 7.35
N ILE A 346 -11.65 6.26 6.79
CA ILE A 346 -12.43 6.20 5.55
C ILE A 346 -11.90 7.25 4.58
N TYR A 347 -11.82 6.86 3.31
CA TYR A 347 -11.50 7.74 2.20
C TYR A 347 -12.55 7.58 1.11
N VAL A 348 -13.18 8.68 0.70
CA VAL A 348 -14.11 8.69 -0.42
C VAL A 348 -13.33 8.91 -1.71
N VAL A 349 -13.48 7.99 -2.64
CA VAL A 349 -12.88 8.08 -3.97
C VAL A 349 -13.62 9.15 -4.76
N ARG A 350 -12.92 10.24 -5.13
CA ARG A 350 -13.55 11.39 -5.80
C ARG A 350 -13.52 11.32 -7.30
N LYS A 351 -12.56 10.61 -7.86
CA LYS A 351 -12.35 10.44 -9.30
C LYS A 351 -12.04 8.99 -9.59
N LYS A 352 -12.41 8.53 -10.78
CA LYS A 352 -11.99 7.19 -11.23
C LYS A 352 -10.49 7.06 -11.10
N MET A 353 -10.01 6.00 -10.46
CA MET A 353 -8.58 5.76 -10.30
C MET A 353 -8.23 4.28 -10.46
N ARG A 354 -6.99 4.02 -10.81
CA ARG A 354 -6.37 2.69 -10.74
C ARG A 354 -5.41 2.67 -9.56
N LEU A 355 -5.73 1.85 -8.58
CA LEU A 355 -4.93 1.64 -7.39
C LEU A 355 -3.75 0.72 -7.74
N LEU A 356 -2.53 1.18 -7.53
CA LEU A 356 -1.29 0.48 -7.88
C LEU A 356 -0.71 -0.29 -6.70
N SER A 357 -0.74 0.32 -5.52
CA SER A 357 -0.16 -0.28 -4.31
C SER A 357 -0.79 0.23 -3.04
N LEU A 358 -0.62 -0.55 -1.97
CA LEU A 358 -1.05 -0.26 -0.60
C LEU A 358 0.14 -0.42 0.35
N MET A 359 0.26 0.46 1.34
CA MET A 359 1.24 0.36 2.40
C MET A 359 0.59 0.69 3.75
N PRO A 360 0.25 -0.31 4.56
CA PRO A 360 -0.27 -0.11 5.91
C PRO A 360 0.82 0.33 6.86
N HIS A 361 0.46 1.19 7.83
CA HIS A 361 1.38 1.65 8.84
C HIS A 361 0.69 1.75 10.21
N MET A 362 1.21 1.05 11.17
CA MET A 362 0.93 1.12 12.61
C MET A 362 2.25 1.01 13.37
N HIS A 363 2.25 1.30 14.67
CA HIS A 363 3.41 1.14 15.53
C HIS A 363 3.40 -0.21 16.29
N LEU A 364 4.01 -0.25 17.48
CA LEU A 364 4.31 -1.48 18.24
C LEU A 364 3.09 -2.28 18.67
N ARG A 365 1.91 -1.64 18.78
CA ARG A 365 0.66 -2.32 19.17
C ARG A 365 -0.18 -2.77 18.00
N GLY A 366 0.26 -2.51 16.77
CA GLY A 366 -0.40 -2.99 15.57
C GLY A 366 -0.49 -4.52 15.56
N LYS A 367 -1.72 -5.06 15.47
CA LYS A 367 -2.00 -6.50 15.50
C LYS A 367 -2.42 -7.04 14.13
N ALA A 368 -3.33 -6.34 13.48
CA ALA A 368 -3.85 -6.71 12.16
C ALA A 368 -4.27 -5.46 11.37
N TYR A 369 -4.27 -5.56 10.06
CA TYR A 369 -4.66 -4.44 9.18
C TYR A 369 -5.46 -4.93 7.98
N LYS A 370 -6.48 -4.16 7.57
CA LYS A 370 -7.32 -4.51 6.42
C LYS A 370 -7.69 -3.28 5.60
N TYR A 371 -7.62 -3.41 4.28
CA TYR A 371 -8.18 -2.45 3.33
C TYR A 371 -9.41 -3.05 2.66
N VAL A 372 -10.50 -2.31 2.66
CA VAL A 372 -11.78 -2.74 2.08
C VAL A 372 -12.30 -1.64 1.18
N ALA A 373 -12.60 -1.95 -0.07
CA ALA A 373 -13.42 -1.10 -0.92
C ALA A 373 -14.90 -1.41 -0.67
N ARG A 374 -15.70 -0.36 -0.47
CA ARG A 374 -17.16 -0.47 -0.44
C ARG A 374 -17.72 0.18 -1.69
N LEU A 375 -18.45 -0.60 -2.45
CA LEU A 375 -19.11 -0.21 -3.68
C LEU A 375 -20.40 0.57 -3.37
N PRO A 376 -20.97 1.35 -4.32
CA PRO A 376 -22.19 2.12 -4.11
C PRO A 376 -23.40 1.29 -3.71
N ASP A 377 -23.47 0.03 -4.14
CA ASP A 377 -24.53 -0.93 -3.78
C ASP A 377 -24.37 -1.52 -2.37
N GLY A 378 -23.35 -1.09 -1.63
CA GLY A 378 -23.04 -1.58 -0.28
C GLY A 378 -22.18 -2.85 -0.26
N THR A 379 -21.88 -3.46 -1.41
CA THR A 379 -20.98 -4.62 -1.50
C THR A 379 -19.57 -4.25 -1.05
N GLU A 380 -18.91 -5.14 -0.31
CA GLU A 380 -17.56 -4.95 0.18
C GLU A 380 -16.58 -5.89 -0.51
N GLN A 381 -15.47 -5.32 -0.96
CA GLN A 381 -14.34 -6.06 -1.53
C GLN A 381 -13.12 -5.86 -0.64
N VAL A 382 -12.57 -6.95 -0.10
CA VAL A 382 -11.29 -6.91 0.60
C VAL A 382 -10.17 -6.73 -0.43
N LEU A 383 -9.42 -5.66 -0.29
CA LEU A 383 -8.31 -5.31 -1.18
C LEU A 383 -6.98 -5.85 -0.67
N LEU A 384 -6.80 -5.84 0.65
CA LEU A 384 -5.63 -6.39 1.35
C LEU A 384 -6.07 -6.78 2.76
N ASP A 385 -5.73 -7.98 3.19
CA ASP A 385 -5.89 -8.46 4.56
C ASP A 385 -4.54 -8.86 5.12
N ILE A 386 -4.19 -8.31 6.27
CA ILE A 386 -2.98 -8.63 7.02
C ILE A 386 -3.41 -9.09 8.40
N PRO A 387 -3.72 -10.38 8.57
CA PRO A 387 -4.24 -10.92 9.84
C PRO A 387 -3.19 -10.90 10.96
N ARG A 388 -1.92 -10.72 10.61
CA ARG A 388 -0.81 -10.59 11.55
C ARG A 388 0.13 -9.49 11.07
N TYR A 389 -0.09 -8.27 11.55
CA TYR A 389 0.80 -7.13 11.29
C TYR A 389 2.06 -7.25 12.14
N ASP A 390 3.21 -6.87 11.56
CA ASP A 390 4.48 -6.80 12.26
C ASP A 390 5.13 -5.44 11.97
N PHE A 391 5.35 -4.64 13.00
CA PHE A 391 5.94 -3.31 12.91
C PHE A 391 7.31 -3.30 12.23
N ASN A 392 8.08 -4.38 12.35
CA ASN A 392 9.40 -4.50 11.72
C ASN A 392 9.32 -4.59 10.19
N TRP A 393 8.14 -4.92 9.63
CA TRP A 393 7.94 -5.18 8.21
C TRP A 393 6.81 -4.32 7.64
N GLN A 394 7.10 -3.05 7.43
CA GLN A 394 6.15 -2.08 6.87
C GLN A 394 6.13 -2.17 5.34
N LEU A 395 5.66 -3.31 4.84
CA LEU A 395 5.76 -3.68 3.44
C LEU A 395 4.82 -2.86 2.54
N LEU A 396 5.31 -2.56 1.34
CA LEU A 396 4.50 -2.09 0.23
C LEU A 396 3.93 -3.30 -0.52
N TYR A 397 2.63 -3.34 -0.72
CA TYR A 397 1.90 -4.37 -1.45
C TYR A 397 1.52 -3.83 -2.82
N ARG A 398 2.25 -4.28 -3.87
CA ARG A 398 2.08 -3.80 -5.25
C ARG A 398 1.20 -4.78 -6.01
N TYR A 399 0.06 -4.32 -6.48
CA TYR A 399 -0.83 -5.17 -7.27
C TYR A 399 -0.14 -5.65 -8.55
N ALA A 400 -0.32 -6.93 -8.87
CA ALA A 400 0.05 -7.46 -10.19
C ALA A 400 -0.78 -6.77 -11.28
N GLU A 401 -2.05 -6.46 -10.94
CA GLU A 401 -2.99 -5.71 -11.76
C GLU A 401 -3.60 -4.57 -10.96
N PRO A 402 -3.50 -3.31 -11.45
CA PRO A 402 -4.09 -2.18 -10.77
C PRO A 402 -5.59 -2.36 -10.54
N LYS A 403 -6.06 -2.13 -9.32
CA LYS A 403 -7.49 -2.24 -8.98
C LYS A 403 -8.22 -0.96 -9.34
N ARG A 404 -9.33 -1.09 -10.08
CA ARG A 404 -10.19 0.05 -10.40
C ARG A 404 -11.04 0.45 -9.22
N LEU A 405 -11.11 1.75 -8.99
CA LEU A 405 -12.03 2.36 -8.06
C LEU A 405 -12.76 3.50 -8.77
N ARG A 406 -14.08 3.58 -8.56
CA ARG A 406 -14.96 4.58 -9.17
C ARG A 406 -15.18 5.74 -8.22
N ALA A 407 -15.53 6.90 -8.76
CA ALA A 407 -16.01 8.00 -7.93
C ALA A 407 -17.27 7.56 -7.13
N GLY A 408 -17.32 7.95 -5.84
CA GLY A 408 -18.38 7.55 -4.92
C GLY A 408 -18.10 6.27 -4.14
N GLU A 409 -17.16 5.42 -4.56
CA GLU A 409 -16.72 4.29 -3.75
C GLU A 409 -15.92 4.76 -2.54
N THR A 410 -15.90 3.96 -1.48
CA THR A 410 -15.13 4.27 -0.29
C THR A 410 -14.05 3.22 -0.03
N LEU A 411 -12.87 3.69 0.37
CA LEU A 411 -11.82 2.85 0.92
C LEU A 411 -11.88 2.93 2.44
N ARG A 412 -12.05 1.80 3.10
CA ARG A 412 -11.97 1.68 4.55
C ARG A 412 -10.65 1.04 4.94
N PHE A 413 -10.04 1.62 5.93
CA PHE A 413 -8.80 1.21 6.56
C PHE A 413 -9.14 0.78 7.97
N ILE A 414 -8.89 -0.46 8.29
CA ILE A 414 -9.23 -1.04 9.58
C ILE A 414 -7.95 -1.58 10.20
N GLY A 415 -7.57 -1.03 11.35
CA GLY A 415 -6.47 -1.52 12.16
C GLY A 415 -6.97 -2.08 13.48
N TRP A 416 -6.37 -3.16 13.93
CA TRP A 416 -6.58 -3.72 15.26
C TRP A 416 -5.30 -3.57 16.05
N PHE A 417 -5.44 -3.15 17.31
CA PHE A 417 -4.33 -2.87 18.21
C PHE A 417 -4.41 -3.75 19.46
N ASP A 418 -3.25 -4.21 19.91
CA ASP A 418 -3.08 -4.98 21.13
C ASP A 418 -2.25 -4.17 22.14
N ASN A 419 -2.93 -3.54 23.10
CA ASN A 419 -2.34 -2.78 24.20
C ASN A 419 -2.34 -3.58 25.51
N SER A 420 -2.37 -4.91 25.43
CA SER A 420 -2.37 -5.81 26.59
C SER A 420 -0.95 -6.17 27.05
N GLU A 421 -0.87 -6.86 28.18
CA GLU A 421 0.38 -7.43 28.72
C GLU A 421 0.88 -8.60 27.86
N ASP A 422 0.01 -9.25 27.10
CA ASP A 422 0.36 -10.38 26.24
C ASP A 422 1.09 -9.95 24.95
N ASN A 423 1.07 -8.66 24.61
CA ASN A 423 1.85 -8.12 23.50
C ASN A 423 3.29 -7.83 23.93
N PRO A 424 4.30 -8.65 23.53
CA PRO A 424 5.69 -8.49 23.99
C PRO A 424 6.35 -7.21 23.46
N ALA A 425 5.79 -6.58 22.42
CA ALA A 425 6.28 -5.32 21.86
C ALA A 425 5.68 -4.08 22.56
N ASN A 426 4.65 -4.26 23.39
CA ASN A 426 3.98 -3.16 24.07
C ASN A 426 4.86 -2.57 25.19
N PRO A 427 5.27 -1.29 25.12
CA PRO A 427 6.15 -0.71 26.12
C PRO A 427 5.46 -0.44 27.46
N ASP A 428 4.13 -0.24 27.47
CA ASP A 428 3.37 0.05 28.70
C ASP A 428 1.86 -0.28 28.48
N PRO A 429 1.39 -1.44 28.95
CA PRO A 429 0.00 -1.86 28.81
C PRO A 429 -0.96 -1.09 29.72
N SER A 430 -0.46 -0.41 30.77
CA SER A 430 -1.28 0.36 31.69
C SER A 430 -1.69 1.74 31.16
N ARG A 431 -1.09 2.16 30.04
CA ARG A 431 -1.29 3.50 29.46
C ARG A 431 -2.42 3.50 28.44
N LEU A 432 -3.27 4.51 28.49
CA LEU A 432 -4.15 4.88 27.36
C LEU A 432 -3.27 5.47 26.25
N VAL A 433 -3.38 4.91 25.04
CA VAL A 433 -2.56 5.28 23.89
C VAL A 433 -3.37 6.08 22.87
N ARG A 434 -2.73 7.10 22.29
CA ARG A 434 -3.33 8.00 21.30
C ARG A 434 -2.45 8.09 20.06
N TRP A 435 -2.97 8.77 19.05
CA TRP A 435 -2.18 9.18 17.90
C TRP A 435 -0.93 9.96 18.32
N GLY A 436 0.19 9.60 17.72
CA GLY A 436 1.45 10.32 17.90
C GLY A 436 2.58 9.77 17.02
N PRO A 437 3.62 10.58 16.80
CA PRO A 437 4.69 10.25 15.86
C PRO A 437 5.76 9.30 16.43
N GLN A 438 5.73 9.01 17.73
CA GLN A 438 6.72 8.14 18.34
C GLN A 438 6.27 6.67 18.27
N THR A 439 7.21 5.73 18.20
CA THR A 439 6.89 4.29 18.18
C THR A 439 6.15 3.82 19.43
N THR A 440 6.25 4.53 20.53
CA THR A 440 5.53 4.29 21.79
C THR A 440 4.13 4.88 21.82
N ASP A 441 3.79 5.78 20.90
CA ASP A 441 2.43 6.21 20.57
C ASP A 441 1.85 5.25 19.53
N GLU A 442 0.73 5.56 18.88
CA GLU A 442 0.19 4.73 17.80
C GLU A 442 -0.28 5.55 16.60
N MET A 443 -0.28 4.89 15.44
CA MET A 443 -0.84 5.41 14.20
C MET A 443 -1.77 4.39 13.56
N LEU A 444 -2.93 4.84 13.05
CA LEU A 444 -3.62 4.16 11.97
C LEU A 444 -3.42 4.99 10.72
N LEU A 445 -2.52 4.55 9.86
CA LEU A 445 -2.17 5.25 8.62
C LEU A 445 -2.09 4.21 7.49
N GLY A 446 -2.65 4.54 6.35
CA GLY A 446 -2.53 3.74 5.13
C GLY A 446 -2.15 4.62 3.97
N TYR A 447 -1.08 4.28 3.27
CA TYR A 447 -0.75 4.90 2.01
C TYR A 447 -1.41 4.14 0.88
N VAL A 448 -1.95 4.88 -0.07
CA VAL A 448 -2.46 4.39 -1.35
C VAL A 448 -1.71 5.08 -2.48
N GLU A 449 -1.22 4.30 -3.42
CA GLU A 449 -0.59 4.80 -4.63
C GLU A 449 -1.48 4.46 -5.82
N TYR A 450 -1.79 5.46 -6.63
CA TYR A 450 -2.77 5.34 -7.70
C TYR A 450 -2.47 6.27 -8.87
N VAL A 451 -3.13 6.02 -10.00
CA VAL A 451 -3.24 6.96 -11.11
C VAL A 451 -4.71 7.32 -11.34
N GLU A 452 -4.99 8.60 -11.57
CA GLU A 452 -6.33 9.04 -11.99
C GLU A 452 -6.58 8.61 -13.44
N VAL A 453 -7.82 8.20 -13.73
CA VAL A 453 -8.25 7.87 -15.09
C VAL A 453 -9.00 9.06 -15.66
N HIS A 454 -8.40 9.73 -16.61
CA HIS A 454 -9.06 10.77 -17.37
C HIS A 454 -9.86 10.14 -18.52
N GLU A 455 -11.12 10.48 -18.66
CA GLU A 455 -11.93 10.05 -19.81
C GLU A 455 -11.38 10.71 -21.08
N SER A 456 -10.84 9.92 -21.98
CA SER A 456 -10.63 10.38 -23.35
C SER A 456 -12.00 10.46 -24.03
N SER A 457 -12.16 11.39 -24.96
CA SER A 457 -13.42 11.62 -25.70
C SER A 457 -13.95 10.41 -26.53
N ALA A 458 -13.23 9.29 -26.48
CA ALA A 458 -13.64 8.02 -27.12
C ALA A 458 -14.52 7.12 -26.24
N ASP A 459 -14.64 7.38 -24.95
CA ASP A 459 -15.36 6.53 -23.98
C ASP A 459 -16.82 6.99 -23.73
N GLN A 460 -17.41 7.78 -24.64
CA GLN A 460 -18.80 8.28 -24.54
C GLN A 460 -19.84 7.31 -25.14
N GLY A 461 -19.66 6.02 -24.95
CA GLY A 461 -20.59 4.98 -25.37
C GLY A 461 -21.40 4.36 -24.24
N GLY A 462 -22.06 5.15 -23.43
CA GLY A 462 -22.97 4.71 -22.37
C GLY A 462 -23.41 5.92 -21.55
N ALA A 463 -24.61 6.44 -21.85
CA ALA A 463 -25.17 7.59 -21.14
C ALA A 463 -25.40 7.22 -19.65
N GLU A 464 -24.45 7.62 -18.78
CA GLU A 464 -24.75 7.79 -17.36
C GLU A 464 -25.61 9.06 -17.19
N PRO A 465 -26.60 9.08 -16.30
CA PRO A 465 -27.35 10.30 -16.03
C PRO A 465 -26.38 11.37 -15.53
N ALA A 466 -26.38 12.52 -16.19
CA ALA A 466 -25.65 13.69 -15.75
C ALA A 466 -26.14 14.07 -14.34
N VAL A 467 -25.29 13.93 -13.36
CA VAL A 467 -25.48 14.57 -12.05
C VAL A 467 -24.90 15.97 -12.20
N ASP A 468 -25.73 16.89 -12.68
CA ASP A 468 -25.49 18.32 -12.52
C ASP A 468 -25.66 18.63 -11.02
N GLY A 469 -24.57 18.95 -10.37
CA GLY A 469 -24.59 19.41 -8.99
C GLY A 469 -23.23 19.92 -8.62
N ASP A 470 -23.15 21.22 -8.33
CA ASP A 470 -22.01 21.90 -7.75
C ASP A 470 -21.32 21.03 -6.69
N SER A 471 -20.15 20.52 -7.01
CA SER A 471 -19.36 19.72 -6.08
C SER A 471 -18.82 20.61 -4.96
N PRO A 472 -18.82 20.18 -3.69
CA PRO A 472 -18.28 20.97 -2.58
C PRO A 472 -16.75 21.04 -2.62
N ALA A 473 -16.20 21.66 -3.67
CA ALA A 473 -14.77 21.70 -3.95
C ALA A 473 -13.95 22.58 -2.98
N ASP A 474 -14.59 23.38 -2.14
CA ASP A 474 -13.92 24.45 -1.38
C ASP A 474 -13.99 24.36 0.15
N ILE A 475 -14.34 23.21 0.72
CA ILE A 475 -14.33 23.08 2.19
C ILE A 475 -12.87 22.94 2.67
N PRO A 476 -12.33 23.92 3.43
CA PRO A 476 -10.98 23.82 3.97
C PRO A 476 -10.80 22.53 4.78
N ARG A 477 -9.66 21.88 4.61
CA ARG A 477 -9.36 20.56 5.21
C ARG A 477 -9.65 20.49 6.72
N ALA A 478 -9.30 21.54 7.47
CA ALA A 478 -9.57 21.60 8.90
C ALA A 478 -11.07 21.62 9.22
N GLN A 479 -11.88 22.27 8.38
CA GLN A 479 -13.34 22.27 8.53
C GLN A 479 -13.95 20.91 8.17
N ARG A 480 -13.46 20.31 7.10
CA ARG A 480 -13.87 18.96 6.69
C ARG A 480 -13.60 17.94 7.79
N LEU A 481 -12.41 17.98 8.38
CA LEU A 481 -12.03 17.09 9.47
C LEU A 481 -12.94 17.24 10.70
N LEU A 482 -13.30 18.49 11.04
CA LEU A 482 -14.25 18.79 12.12
C LEU A 482 -15.65 18.25 11.82
N LEU A 483 -16.10 18.39 10.57
CA LEU A 483 -17.44 17.98 10.15
C LEU A 483 -17.52 16.46 10.03
N THR A 484 -16.52 15.78 9.48
CA THR A 484 -16.47 14.31 9.47
C THR A 484 -16.54 13.74 10.88
N ARG A 485 -15.81 14.35 11.81
CA ARG A 485 -15.85 13.95 13.22
C ARG A 485 -17.22 14.19 13.87
N ALA A 486 -17.86 15.31 13.51
CA ALA A 486 -19.22 15.59 13.99
C ALA A 486 -20.22 14.55 13.45
N PHE A 487 -20.09 14.17 12.18
CA PHE A 487 -20.87 13.09 11.57
C PHE A 487 -20.72 11.77 12.33
N GLU A 488 -19.48 11.30 12.53
CA GLU A 488 -19.20 10.06 13.26
C GLU A 488 -19.70 10.06 14.71
N GLN A 489 -19.76 11.22 15.35
CA GLN A 489 -20.30 11.33 16.71
C GLN A 489 -21.82 11.35 16.75
N LEU A 490 -22.47 11.78 15.68
CA LEU A 490 -23.91 11.84 15.55
C LEU A 490 -24.49 10.51 15.07
N ASP A 491 -23.81 9.82 14.17
CA ASP A 491 -24.14 8.47 13.68
C ASP A 491 -24.00 7.45 14.82
N SER A 492 -25.09 7.33 15.60
CA SER A 492 -25.10 6.55 16.84
C SER A 492 -25.28 5.06 16.59
N ASP A 493 -25.92 4.67 15.51
CA ASP A 493 -26.12 3.28 15.09
C ASP A 493 -25.04 2.79 14.11
N ARG A 494 -24.16 3.72 13.66
CA ARG A 494 -23.00 3.46 12.79
C ARG A 494 -23.38 2.87 11.43
N ASN A 495 -24.53 3.26 10.91
CA ASN A 495 -24.99 2.81 9.61
C ASN A 495 -24.37 3.60 8.43
N GLY A 496 -23.61 4.68 8.72
CA GLY A 496 -22.97 5.57 7.72
C GLY A 496 -23.89 6.64 7.17
N GLN A 497 -25.07 6.83 7.76
CA GLN A 497 -26.06 7.85 7.43
C GLN A 497 -26.59 8.47 8.73
N LEU A 498 -27.03 9.72 8.69
CA LEU A 498 -27.69 10.36 9.83
C LEU A 498 -29.19 10.42 9.61
N SER A 499 -29.92 9.76 10.44
CA SER A 499 -31.35 10.02 10.57
C SER A 499 -31.62 11.43 11.13
N TYR A 500 -32.79 11.98 10.90
CA TYR A 500 -33.16 13.26 11.51
C TYR A 500 -32.99 13.25 13.05
N ALA A 501 -33.31 12.14 13.71
CA ALA A 501 -33.20 12.00 15.17
C ALA A 501 -31.73 12.11 15.64
N GLU A 502 -30.79 11.59 14.89
CA GLU A 502 -29.35 11.69 15.17
C GLU A 502 -28.82 13.08 14.89
N PHE A 503 -29.19 13.66 13.76
CA PHE A 503 -28.81 15.02 13.37
C PHE A 503 -29.31 16.08 14.36
N ALA A 504 -30.54 15.96 14.87
CA ALA A 504 -31.11 16.88 15.82
C ALA A 504 -30.34 16.92 17.17
N ARG A 505 -29.66 15.83 17.54
CA ARG A 505 -28.81 15.76 18.74
C ARG A 505 -27.53 16.58 18.64
N ALA A 506 -27.23 17.21 17.50
CA ALA A 506 -26.04 18.03 17.34
C ALA A 506 -25.92 19.14 18.40
N GLY A 507 -27.06 19.73 18.84
CA GLY A 507 -27.09 20.73 19.90
C GLY A 507 -26.68 20.18 21.29
N GLU A 508 -26.97 18.93 21.58
CA GLU A 508 -26.60 18.25 22.83
C GLU A 508 -25.11 17.89 22.85
N ARG A 509 -24.57 17.45 21.72
CA ARG A 509 -23.17 16.99 21.58
C ARG A 509 -22.20 18.15 21.45
N PHE A 510 -22.62 19.27 20.85
CA PHE A 510 -21.77 20.42 20.57
C PHE A 510 -22.32 21.69 21.27
N PRO A 511 -21.78 22.09 22.42
CA PRO A 511 -22.31 23.20 23.23
C PRO A 511 -22.48 24.53 22.50
N ARG A 512 -21.70 24.77 21.45
CA ARG A 512 -21.83 25.96 20.60
C ARG A 512 -23.08 25.95 19.69
N LEU A 513 -23.72 24.80 19.56
CA LEU A 513 -24.90 24.58 18.74
C LEU A 513 -26.20 24.40 19.58
N GLN A 514 -26.20 24.77 20.87
CA GLN A 514 -27.37 24.63 21.77
C GLN A 514 -28.66 25.24 21.25
N ARG A 515 -28.60 26.23 20.36
CA ARG A 515 -29.75 26.84 19.69
C ARG A 515 -30.11 26.19 18.35
N PHE A 516 -29.43 25.11 18.01
CA PHE A 516 -29.57 24.45 16.72
C PHE A 516 -30.84 23.61 16.64
N GLU A 517 -31.31 23.02 17.76
CA GLU A 517 -32.46 22.12 17.81
C GLU A 517 -33.73 22.73 17.20
N ALA A 518 -34.00 24.02 17.48
CA ALA A 518 -35.12 24.75 16.90
C ALA A 518 -35.03 24.97 15.38
N ARG A 519 -33.87 24.72 14.77
CA ARG A 519 -33.60 24.92 13.33
C ARG A 519 -33.13 23.65 12.65
N ALA A 520 -33.05 22.54 13.35
CA ALA A 520 -32.46 21.30 12.83
C ALA A 520 -33.27 20.76 11.63
N GLN A 521 -34.61 20.79 11.71
CA GLN A 521 -35.45 20.24 10.64
C GLN A 521 -35.35 20.96 9.29
N PRO A 522 -35.41 22.30 9.20
CA PRO A 522 -35.20 22.98 7.93
C PRO A 522 -33.79 22.80 7.37
N VAL A 523 -32.76 22.67 8.24
CA VAL A 523 -31.39 22.45 7.82
C VAL A 523 -31.21 21.02 7.31
N PHE A 524 -31.78 20.05 7.99
CA PHE A 524 -31.78 18.65 7.58
C PHE A 524 -32.42 18.47 6.20
N GLN A 525 -33.64 19.00 6.02
CA GLN A 525 -34.38 18.93 4.75
C GLN A 525 -33.67 19.64 3.60
N ALA A 526 -32.94 20.74 3.89
CA ALA A 526 -32.13 21.43 2.88
C ALA A 526 -30.82 20.72 2.56
N ALA A 527 -30.35 19.83 3.44
CA ALA A 527 -29.16 19.04 3.29
C ALA A 527 -29.43 17.70 2.57
N ASP A 528 -30.57 17.09 2.84
CA ASP A 528 -31.07 15.86 2.21
C ASP A 528 -31.44 16.16 0.74
N ARG A 529 -30.49 15.93 -0.17
CA ARG A 529 -30.63 16.30 -1.58
C ARG A 529 -31.32 15.23 -2.41
N ASP A 530 -31.16 13.99 -2.02
CA ASP A 530 -31.78 12.85 -2.72
C ASP A 530 -33.17 12.51 -2.16
N GLY A 531 -33.61 13.17 -1.07
CA GLY A 531 -34.93 13.04 -0.48
C GLY A 531 -35.17 11.70 0.21
N ASN A 532 -34.10 11.01 0.64
CA ASN A 532 -34.16 9.69 1.24
C ASN A 532 -34.44 9.74 2.77
N GLU A 533 -34.67 10.93 3.34
CA GLU A 533 -34.86 11.21 4.76
C GLU A 533 -33.68 10.83 5.66
N GLN A 534 -32.46 10.76 5.09
CA GLN A 534 -31.22 10.54 5.78
C GLN A 534 -30.15 11.48 5.19
N LEU A 535 -29.09 11.77 5.93
CA LEU A 535 -27.95 12.50 5.40
C LEU A 535 -26.75 11.55 5.30
N ASP A 536 -26.23 11.42 4.11
CA ASP A 536 -24.94 10.80 3.95
C ASP A 536 -23.78 11.73 4.36
N GLY A 537 -22.52 11.20 4.33
CA GLY A 537 -21.38 11.97 4.75
C GLY A 537 -21.13 13.23 3.91
N ASP A 538 -21.43 13.21 2.61
CA ASP A 538 -21.20 14.34 1.70
C ASP A 538 -22.27 15.44 1.89
N GLU A 539 -23.51 15.06 2.03
CA GLU A 539 -24.63 15.96 2.34
C GLU A 539 -24.42 16.68 3.66
N PHE A 540 -24.00 15.94 4.69
CA PHE A 540 -23.68 16.51 5.99
C PHE A 540 -22.46 17.46 5.93
N LEU A 541 -21.39 17.09 5.21
CA LEU A 541 -20.19 17.91 5.06
C LEU A 541 -20.50 19.24 4.37
N GLU A 542 -21.30 19.20 3.33
CA GLU A 542 -21.70 20.39 2.59
C GLU A 542 -22.59 21.33 3.42
N ALA A 543 -23.60 20.78 4.07
CA ALA A 543 -24.48 21.54 4.96
C ALA A 543 -23.71 22.16 6.14
N GLY A 544 -22.80 21.38 6.74
CA GLY A 544 -21.93 21.84 7.82
C GLY A 544 -20.97 22.96 7.40
N ALA A 545 -20.40 22.86 6.20
CA ALA A 545 -19.51 23.91 5.67
C ALA A 545 -20.26 25.23 5.48
N ARG A 546 -21.44 25.17 4.85
CA ARG A 546 -22.31 26.36 4.68
C ARG A 546 -22.71 26.99 6.03
N LEU A 547 -22.94 26.16 7.05
CA LEU A 547 -23.26 26.63 8.40
C LEU A 547 -22.06 27.34 9.06
N LEU A 548 -20.86 26.76 8.94
CA LEU A 548 -19.64 27.32 9.49
C LEU A 548 -19.25 28.66 8.83
N GLU A 549 -19.49 28.83 7.54
CA GLU A 549 -19.30 30.10 6.83
C GLU A 549 -20.23 31.19 7.36
N ARG A 550 -21.50 30.87 7.58
CA ARG A 550 -22.48 31.81 8.15
C ARG A 550 -22.13 32.22 9.59
N ILE A 551 -21.53 31.33 10.38
CA ILE A 551 -21.09 31.64 11.75
C ILE A 551 -19.84 32.52 11.77
N ARG A 552 -18.97 32.44 10.73
CA ARG A 552 -17.76 33.26 10.61
C ARG A 552 -18.01 34.65 9.98
N GLY A 553 -19.08 34.79 9.22
CA GLY A 553 -19.46 36.05 8.56
C GLY A 553 -20.30 37.00 9.42
N ASN A 554 -20.63 36.61 10.64
CA ASN A 554 -21.21 37.41 11.70
C ASN A 554 -20.21 37.52 12.87
#